data_038ca524c767b26f57cae4d6bfffe8a5
#
_entry.id   038ca524c767b26f57cae4d6bfffe8a5
#
_cell.length_a   1.000
_cell.length_b   1.000
_cell.length_c   1.000
_cell.angle_alpha   90.00
_cell.angle_beta   90.00
_cell.angle_gamma   90.00
#
_symmetry.space_group_name_H-M   'P 1'
#
loop_
_entity.id
_entity.type
_entity.pdbx_description
1 polymer ?
#
loop_
_entity_poly.entity_id
_entity_poly.type
_entity_poly.pdbx_seq_one_letter_code
_entity_poly.pdbx_strand_id
1 'polypeptide(L)'
;VLATDSFTVDTVSLKQLYVLFVTGLSTRDVRILGATDHPTGAFVTQVARNLVSDLTGWGRSIKFLIRDWDIKFTASFDEVFCSEGIRVIKTPIRSPRANAYAERWLRTVRTECLDWIVIFGHRQLERVLRQYASHYNQQRPQRGVALRVPVPGSRVTAAPPSLHVHRHDVLGGLIHEYHPVAA
;
A
#
# COMPACT_ATOMS: atom_id res chain seq x y z
N VAL A 1 9.37 10.73 3.03
CA VAL A 1 9.05 10.77 1.60
C VAL A 1 8.07 9.65 1.30
N LEU A 2 6.97 10.00 0.63
CA LEU A 2 6.00 9.04 0.10
C LEU A 2 6.14 8.96 -1.42
N ALA A 3 5.79 7.81 -2.00
CA ALA A 3 5.56 7.65 -3.43
C ALA A 3 4.16 7.09 -3.65
N THR A 4 3.42 7.64 -4.60
CA THR A 4 2.10 7.16 -4.99
C THR A 4 2.12 6.69 -6.44
N ASP A 5 1.32 5.68 -6.71
CA ASP A 5 1.16 5.08 -8.04
C ASP A 5 -0.22 4.44 -8.16
N SER A 6 -0.58 4.03 -9.36
CA SER A 6 -1.82 3.33 -9.64
C SER A 6 -1.58 2.08 -10.47
N PHE A 7 -2.43 1.08 -10.29
CA PHE A 7 -2.44 -0.11 -11.13
C PHE A 7 -3.87 -0.58 -11.39
N THR A 8 -4.01 -1.47 -12.35
CA THR A 8 -5.31 -2.02 -12.74
C THR A 8 -5.41 -3.49 -12.41
N VAL A 9 -6.64 -3.92 -12.08
CA VAL A 9 -7.03 -5.30 -11.85
C VAL A 9 -8.31 -5.58 -12.64
N ASP A 10 -8.32 -6.65 -13.41
CA ASP A 10 -9.51 -7.08 -14.15
C ASP A 10 -10.39 -7.96 -13.26
N THR A 11 -11.70 -7.74 -13.32
CA THR A 11 -12.69 -8.57 -12.66
C THR A 11 -13.11 -9.74 -13.56
N VAL A 12 -13.80 -10.73 -12.99
CA VAL A 12 -14.41 -11.85 -13.78
C VAL A 12 -15.38 -11.36 -14.87
N SER A 13 -15.98 -10.19 -14.68
CA SER A 13 -16.85 -9.56 -15.68
C SER A 13 -16.10 -8.69 -16.69
N LEU A 14 -14.78 -8.82 -16.74
CA LEU A 14 -13.88 -8.04 -17.63
C LEU A 14 -13.95 -6.53 -17.40
N LYS A 15 -14.44 -6.10 -16.25
CA LYS A 15 -14.34 -4.70 -15.82
C LYS A 15 -12.96 -4.45 -15.23
N GLN A 16 -12.32 -3.39 -15.67
CA GLN A 16 -11.04 -2.95 -15.15
C GLN A 16 -11.24 -2.04 -13.93
N LEU A 17 -10.62 -2.40 -12.82
CA LEU A 17 -10.60 -1.61 -11.60
C LEU A 17 -9.24 -0.95 -11.42
N TYR A 18 -9.23 0.34 -11.15
CA TYR A 18 -8.03 1.12 -10.85
C TYR A 18 -7.82 1.19 -9.35
N VAL A 19 -6.63 0.89 -8.91
CA VAL A 19 -6.24 0.93 -7.50
C VAL A 19 -5.18 2.02 -7.31
N LEU A 20 -5.44 2.96 -6.40
CA LEU A 20 -4.44 3.90 -5.93
C LEU A 20 -3.82 3.40 -4.63
N PHE A 21 -2.50 3.55 -4.53
CA PHE A 21 -1.76 3.23 -3.31
C PHE A 21 -0.63 4.22 -3.07
N VAL A 22 -0.12 4.22 -1.85
CA VAL A 22 1.05 4.99 -1.45
C VAL A 22 2.03 4.10 -0.70
N THR A 23 3.31 4.34 -0.88
CA THR A 23 4.39 3.64 -0.16
C THR A 23 5.37 4.62 0.47
N GLY A 24 5.81 4.32 1.70
CA GLY A 24 6.89 5.03 2.37
C GLY A 24 8.25 4.60 1.81
N LEU A 25 9.06 5.53 1.31
CA LEU A 25 10.35 5.16 0.71
C LEU A 25 11.37 4.65 1.72
N SER A 26 11.37 5.15 2.94
CA SER A 26 12.27 4.72 4.02
C SER A 26 11.74 3.52 4.79
N THR A 27 10.44 3.47 5.03
CA THR A 27 9.78 2.47 5.87
C THR A 27 9.30 1.26 5.09
N ARG A 28 9.07 1.40 3.79
CA ARG A 28 8.50 0.38 2.89
C ARG A 28 7.05 0.01 3.20
N ASP A 29 6.40 0.70 4.13
CA ASP A 29 4.99 0.51 4.38
C ASP A 29 4.15 0.92 3.16
N VAL A 30 3.05 0.20 2.97
CA VAL A 30 2.14 0.42 1.85
C VAL A 30 0.74 0.62 2.38
N ARG A 31 0.00 1.52 1.75
CA ARG A 31 -1.43 1.73 2.03
C ARG A 31 -2.22 1.81 0.74
N ILE A 32 -3.33 1.09 0.73
CA ILE A 32 -4.33 1.18 -0.33
C ILE A 32 -5.19 2.40 -0.05
N LEU A 33 -5.21 3.31 -0.98
CA LEU A 33 -5.95 4.56 -0.85
C LEU A 33 -7.40 4.41 -1.34
N GLY A 34 -7.62 3.59 -2.36
CA GLY A 34 -8.96 3.29 -2.87
C GLY A 34 -8.91 2.54 -4.19
N ALA A 35 -10.06 1.97 -4.58
CA ALA A 35 -10.25 1.33 -5.87
C ALA A 35 -11.53 1.88 -6.54
N THR A 36 -11.51 2.01 -7.87
CA THR A 36 -12.65 2.52 -8.65
C THR A 36 -12.60 1.97 -10.07
N ASP A 37 -13.75 1.84 -10.71
CA ASP A 37 -13.88 1.61 -12.16
C ASP A 37 -13.87 2.94 -12.96
N HIS A 38 -13.99 4.08 -12.26
CA HIS A 38 -14.00 5.41 -12.86
C HIS A 38 -12.93 6.31 -12.21
N PRO A 39 -11.66 6.26 -12.64
CA PRO A 39 -10.56 7.02 -12.05
C PRO A 39 -10.61 8.49 -12.48
N THR A 40 -11.63 9.22 -12.03
CA THR A 40 -11.81 10.65 -12.29
C THR A 40 -10.86 11.49 -11.43
N GLY A 41 -10.56 12.73 -11.89
CA GLY A 41 -9.78 13.68 -11.09
C GLY A 41 -10.45 13.98 -9.74
N ALA A 42 -11.79 14.00 -9.67
CA ALA A 42 -12.52 14.17 -8.42
C ALA A 42 -12.27 13.01 -7.44
N PHE A 43 -12.29 11.76 -7.92
CA PHE A 43 -11.96 10.59 -7.10
C PHE A 43 -10.53 10.69 -6.56
N VAL A 44 -9.56 10.96 -7.42
CA VAL A 44 -8.15 11.03 -7.05
C VAL A 44 -7.89 12.17 -6.05
N THR A 45 -8.54 13.32 -6.24
CA THR A 45 -8.47 14.46 -5.30
C THR A 45 -9.10 14.12 -3.94
N GLN A 46 -10.24 13.40 -3.92
CA GLN A 46 -10.85 12.98 -2.66
C GLN A 46 -9.96 11.98 -1.91
N VAL A 47 -9.34 11.06 -2.63
CA VAL A 47 -8.36 10.12 -2.06
C VAL A 47 -7.15 10.85 -1.46
N ALA A 48 -6.68 11.93 -2.12
CA ALA A 48 -5.62 12.76 -1.58
C ALA A 48 -6.02 13.43 -0.25
N ARG A 49 -7.23 14.00 -0.16
CA ARG A 49 -7.75 14.60 1.08
C ARG A 49 -7.83 13.58 2.22
N ASN A 50 -8.33 12.39 1.94
CA ASN A 50 -8.41 11.32 2.92
C ASN A 50 -7.00 10.94 3.43
N LEU A 51 -6.03 10.79 2.51
CA LEU A 51 -4.65 10.48 2.87
C LEU A 51 -4.04 11.58 3.76
N VAL A 52 -4.21 12.84 3.41
CA VAL A 52 -3.70 13.95 4.21
C VAL A 52 -4.31 13.97 5.61
N SER A 53 -5.62 13.76 5.73
CA SER A 53 -6.29 13.64 7.03
C SER A 53 -5.71 12.50 7.87
N ASP A 54 -5.44 11.35 7.26
CA ASP A 54 -4.82 10.21 7.94
C ASP A 54 -3.37 10.51 8.36
N LEU A 55 -2.60 11.23 7.52
CA LEU A 55 -1.20 11.59 7.84
C LEU A 55 -1.07 12.39 9.14
N THR A 56 -2.03 13.26 9.43
CA THR A 56 -2.09 14.03 10.67
C THR A 56 -2.16 13.10 11.88
N GLY A 57 -2.88 11.99 11.79
CA GLY A 57 -2.98 10.96 12.84
C GLY A 57 -1.73 10.09 12.99
N TRP A 58 -0.82 10.07 12.01
CA TRP A 58 0.35 9.18 12.05
C TRP A 58 1.55 9.73 12.81
N GLY A 59 1.51 11.00 13.24
CA GLY A 59 2.63 11.66 13.92
C GLY A 59 3.91 11.73 13.07
N ARG A 60 3.81 11.54 11.75
CA ARG A 60 4.93 11.56 10.81
C ARG A 60 4.91 12.83 9.98
N SER A 61 5.98 13.62 10.04
CA SER A 61 6.18 14.75 9.14
C SER A 61 6.56 14.25 7.75
N ILE A 62 5.65 14.36 6.80
CA ILE A 62 5.90 14.06 5.38
C ILE A 62 6.25 15.37 4.68
N LYS A 63 7.42 15.41 4.04
CA LYS A 63 7.91 16.61 3.31
C LYS A 63 7.73 16.50 1.81
N PHE A 64 7.71 15.29 1.27
CA PHE A 64 7.69 15.06 -0.17
C PHE A 64 6.76 13.92 -0.54
N LEU A 65 6.00 14.12 -1.61
CA LEU A 65 5.24 13.10 -2.32
C LEU A 65 5.79 12.95 -3.73
N ILE A 66 6.20 11.76 -4.10
CA ILE A 66 6.63 11.44 -5.47
C ILE A 66 5.45 10.80 -6.21
N ARG A 67 5.19 11.23 -7.42
CA ARG A 67 4.20 10.64 -8.33
C ARG A 67 4.70 10.63 -9.77
N ASP A 68 4.11 9.83 -10.61
CA ASP A 68 4.34 9.82 -12.05
C ASP A 68 3.56 10.93 -12.79
N TRP A 69 3.64 10.91 -14.13
CA TRP A 69 2.94 11.82 -15.02
C TRP A 69 1.54 11.33 -15.43
N ASP A 70 0.99 10.35 -14.72
CA ASP A 70 -0.36 9.87 -15.06
C ASP A 70 -1.35 11.04 -15.01
N ILE A 71 -2.09 11.21 -16.10
CA ILE A 71 -3.09 12.29 -16.30
C ILE A 71 -4.18 12.29 -15.24
N LYS A 72 -4.38 11.17 -14.54
CA LYS A 72 -5.31 11.08 -13.40
C LYS A 72 -4.90 11.95 -12.21
N PHE A 73 -3.60 12.18 -12.03
CA PHE A 73 -3.09 13.10 -11.01
C PHE A 73 -3.20 14.55 -11.48
N THR A 74 -4.33 15.16 -11.22
CA THR A 74 -4.65 16.53 -11.62
C THR A 74 -3.93 17.60 -10.78
N ALA A 75 -4.00 18.87 -11.20
CA ALA A 75 -3.50 19.98 -10.39
C ALA A 75 -4.17 20.04 -9.02
N SER A 76 -5.47 19.76 -8.92
CA SER A 76 -6.20 19.73 -7.65
C SER A 76 -5.71 18.63 -6.71
N PHE A 77 -5.19 17.51 -7.23
CA PHE A 77 -4.51 16.50 -6.42
C PHE A 77 -3.23 17.07 -5.80
N ASP A 78 -2.39 17.75 -6.60
CA ASP A 78 -1.16 18.34 -6.12
C ASP A 78 -1.43 19.45 -5.08
N GLU A 79 -2.46 20.27 -5.28
CA GLU A 79 -2.86 21.35 -4.39
C GLU A 79 -3.24 20.85 -2.98
N VAL A 80 -3.90 19.69 -2.85
CA VAL A 80 -4.21 19.09 -1.55
C VAL A 80 -2.96 18.84 -0.72
N PHE A 81 -1.89 18.36 -1.33
CA PHE A 81 -0.62 18.14 -0.62
C PHE A 81 0.14 19.43 -0.37
N CYS A 82 0.14 20.33 -1.35
CA CYS A 82 0.83 21.62 -1.22
C CYS A 82 0.24 22.49 -0.09
N SER A 83 -1.08 22.46 0.10
CA SER A 83 -1.76 23.19 1.22
C SER A 83 -1.32 22.70 2.60
N GLU A 84 -0.85 21.47 2.71
CA GLU A 84 -0.31 20.88 3.94
C GLU A 84 1.23 20.95 4.02
N GLY A 85 1.86 21.74 3.16
CA GLY A 85 3.31 21.93 3.13
C GLY A 85 4.08 20.72 2.57
N ILE A 86 3.40 19.76 1.92
CA ILE A 86 4.01 18.60 1.29
C ILE A 86 4.34 18.95 -0.16
N ARG A 87 5.62 18.95 -0.50
CA ARG A 87 6.05 19.21 -1.88
C ARG A 87 5.79 17.99 -2.77
N VAL A 88 5.03 18.17 -3.85
CA VAL A 88 4.81 17.14 -4.87
C VAL A 88 5.96 17.17 -5.88
N ILE A 89 6.58 16.02 -6.12
CA ILE A 89 7.67 15.80 -7.06
C ILE A 89 7.18 14.85 -8.15
N LYS A 90 7.15 15.34 -9.39
CA LYS A 90 6.86 14.48 -10.55
C LYS A 90 8.13 13.74 -10.96
N THR A 91 8.03 12.44 -11.19
CA THR A 91 9.19 11.64 -11.63
C THR A 91 9.69 12.16 -12.97
N PRO A 92 11.02 12.28 -13.18
CA PRO A 92 11.54 12.65 -14.50
C PRO A 92 11.08 11.65 -15.57
N ILE A 93 10.74 12.17 -16.75
CA ILE A 93 10.40 11.35 -17.91
C ILE A 93 11.58 10.39 -18.19
N ARG A 94 11.29 9.10 -18.34
CA ARG A 94 12.28 8.04 -18.56
C ARG A 94 13.23 7.77 -17.39
N SER A 95 12.79 8.02 -16.14
CA SER A 95 13.57 7.66 -14.95
C SER A 95 12.98 6.42 -14.26
N PRO A 96 13.32 5.19 -14.70
CA PRO A 96 12.72 3.96 -14.16
C PRO A 96 13.05 3.72 -12.68
N ARG A 97 14.06 4.38 -12.14
CA ARG A 97 14.44 4.23 -10.72
C ARG A 97 13.61 5.07 -9.76
N ALA A 98 12.94 6.13 -10.25
CA ALA A 98 12.24 7.07 -9.38
C ALA A 98 11.01 6.43 -8.70
N ASN A 99 10.37 5.44 -9.32
CA ASN A 99 9.22 4.73 -8.78
C ASN A 99 9.48 3.22 -8.53
N ALA A 100 10.75 2.81 -8.52
CA ALA A 100 11.16 1.40 -8.40
C ALA A 100 10.58 0.69 -7.15
N TYR A 101 10.22 1.44 -6.11
CA TYR A 101 9.63 0.88 -4.89
C TYR A 101 8.16 0.55 -5.08
N ALA A 102 7.42 1.42 -5.73
CA ALA A 102 6.03 1.18 -6.09
C ALA A 102 5.91 0.01 -7.08
N GLU A 103 6.76 -0.01 -8.11
CA GLU A 103 6.82 -1.12 -9.07
C GLU A 103 7.16 -2.46 -8.39
N ARG A 104 8.11 -2.46 -7.45
CA ARG A 104 8.47 -3.68 -6.70
C ARG A 104 7.29 -4.17 -5.87
N TRP A 105 6.60 -3.28 -5.18
CA TRP A 105 5.42 -3.66 -4.41
C TRP A 105 4.32 -4.20 -5.32
N LEU A 106 4.06 -3.53 -6.45
CA LEU A 106 3.08 -3.98 -7.42
C LEU A 106 3.37 -5.40 -7.92
N ARG A 107 4.62 -5.70 -8.25
CA ARG A 107 5.02 -7.06 -8.63
C ARG A 107 4.74 -8.04 -7.49
N THR A 108 5.09 -7.67 -6.27
CA THR A 108 4.90 -8.52 -5.09
C THR A 108 3.43 -8.81 -4.83
N VAL A 109 2.54 -7.79 -4.82
CA VAL A 109 1.11 -8.00 -4.59
C VAL A 109 0.44 -8.81 -5.70
N ARG A 110 0.91 -8.69 -6.95
CA ARG A 110 0.43 -9.54 -8.05
C ARG A 110 0.80 -11.00 -7.79
N THR A 111 2.08 -11.31 -7.67
CA THR A 111 2.57 -12.69 -7.58
C THR A 111 2.17 -13.39 -6.27
N GLU A 112 2.06 -12.66 -5.16
CA GLU A 112 1.76 -13.24 -3.85
C GLU A 112 0.25 -13.21 -3.49
N CYS A 113 -0.56 -12.43 -4.22
CA CYS A 113 -1.96 -12.25 -3.86
C CYS A 113 -2.91 -12.26 -5.06
N LEU A 114 -2.81 -11.29 -5.97
CA LEU A 114 -3.82 -11.06 -6.99
C LEU A 114 -3.89 -12.17 -8.05
N ASP A 115 -2.76 -12.81 -8.38
CA ASP A 115 -2.73 -13.90 -9.36
C ASP A 115 -3.41 -15.18 -8.85
N TRP A 116 -3.73 -15.24 -7.55
CA TRP A 116 -4.35 -16.39 -6.87
C TRP A 116 -5.80 -16.17 -6.47
N ILE A 117 -6.32 -14.96 -6.64
CA ILE A 117 -7.67 -14.59 -6.17
C ILE A 117 -8.50 -14.06 -7.33
N VAL A 118 -9.65 -14.68 -7.54
CA VAL A 118 -10.63 -14.20 -8.49
C VAL A 118 -11.37 -12.98 -7.94
N ILE A 119 -11.32 -11.87 -8.68
CA ILE A 119 -11.94 -10.60 -8.28
C ILE A 119 -13.29 -10.42 -8.95
N PHE A 120 -14.36 -10.30 -8.15
CA PHE A 120 -15.73 -10.08 -8.61
C PHE A 120 -16.12 -8.60 -8.66
N GLY A 121 -15.47 -7.74 -7.86
CA GLY A 121 -15.80 -6.32 -7.83
C GLY A 121 -14.94 -5.51 -6.86
N HIS A 122 -15.14 -4.18 -6.87
CA HIS A 122 -14.27 -3.25 -6.17
C HIS A 122 -14.23 -3.46 -4.64
N ARG A 123 -15.37 -3.74 -3.99
CA ARG A 123 -15.42 -3.96 -2.54
C ARG A 123 -14.62 -5.18 -2.09
N GLN A 124 -14.66 -6.25 -2.90
CA GLN A 124 -13.85 -7.43 -2.63
C GLN A 124 -12.37 -7.11 -2.85
N LEU A 125 -12.03 -6.45 -3.97
CA LEU A 125 -10.66 -6.06 -4.27
C LEU A 125 -10.05 -5.20 -3.15
N GLU A 126 -10.76 -4.18 -2.69
CA GLU A 126 -10.29 -3.34 -1.58
C GLU A 126 -10.05 -4.15 -0.30
N ARG A 127 -10.97 -5.06 0.04
CA ARG A 127 -10.81 -5.93 1.22
C ARG A 127 -9.57 -6.80 1.09
N VAL A 128 -9.41 -7.47 -0.04
CA VAL A 128 -8.24 -8.33 -0.34
C VAL A 128 -6.95 -7.53 -0.22
N LEU A 129 -6.88 -6.37 -0.87
CA LEU A 129 -5.68 -5.54 -0.88
C LEU A 129 -5.37 -4.96 0.50
N ARG A 130 -6.37 -4.56 1.28
CA ARG A 130 -6.17 -4.06 2.66
C ARG A 130 -5.66 -5.16 3.58
N GLN A 131 -6.20 -6.38 3.48
CA GLN A 131 -5.71 -7.53 4.24
C GLN A 131 -4.26 -7.87 3.84
N TYR A 132 -3.98 -7.92 2.53
CA TYR A 132 -2.62 -8.15 2.05
C TYR A 132 -1.65 -7.05 2.50
N ALA A 133 -2.03 -5.77 2.40
CA ALA A 133 -1.19 -4.65 2.83
C ALA A 133 -0.93 -4.69 4.36
N SER A 134 -1.90 -5.13 5.16
CA SER A 134 -1.71 -5.34 6.59
C SER A 134 -0.66 -6.42 6.85
N HIS A 135 -0.79 -7.58 6.22
CA HIS A 135 0.21 -8.66 6.27
C HIS A 135 1.61 -8.17 5.83
N TYR A 136 1.67 -7.51 4.66
CA TYR A 136 2.91 -6.97 4.11
C TYR A 136 3.62 -6.01 5.06
N ASN A 137 2.85 -5.15 5.72
CA ASN A 137 3.38 -4.13 6.63
C ASN A 137 3.80 -4.69 8.00
N GLN A 138 3.10 -5.69 8.52
CA GLN A 138 3.23 -6.12 9.90
C GLN A 138 3.89 -7.50 10.09
N GLN A 139 3.82 -8.35 9.07
CA GLN A 139 4.27 -9.75 9.20
C GLN A 139 5.37 -10.12 8.20
N ARG A 140 5.44 -9.41 7.06
CA ARG A 140 6.37 -9.77 5.99
C ARG A 140 7.72 -9.06 6.13
N PRO A 141 8.83 -9.79 6.44
CA PRO A 141 10.16 -9.21 6.51
C PRO A 141 10.61 -8.63 5.17
N GLN A 142 11.21 -7.46 5.18
CA GLN A 142 11.67 -6.76 3.98
C GLN A 142 13.20 -6.65 3.94
N ARG A 143 13.83 -7.12 2.89
CA ARG A 143 15.29 -6.99 2.71
C ARG A 143 15.76 -5.54 2.75
N GLY A 144 14.97 -4.61 2.22
CA GLY A 144 15.30 -3.17 2.16
C GLY A 144 15.31 -2.45 3.51
N VAL A 145 14.82 -3.09 4.58
CA VAL A 145 14.84 -2.58 5.96
C VAL A 145 15.48 -3.60 6.93
N ALA A 146 16.52 -4.28 6.47
CA ALA A 146 17.31 -5.25 7.24
C ALA A 146 16.44 -6.40 7.80
N LEU A 147 15.59 -6.97 6.96
CA LEU A 147 14.66 -8.07 7.30
C LEU A 147 13.64 -7.71 8.39
N ARG A 148 13.47 -6.44 8.71
CA ARG A 148 12.39 -5.98 9.60
C ARG A 148 11.09 -5.85 8.83
N VAL A 149 9.98 -5.84 9.54
CA VAL A 149 8.68 -5.47 8.97
C VAL A 149 8.59 -3.95 8.81
N PRO A 150 7.86 -3.42 7.79
CA PRO A 150 7.71 -2.00 7.56
C PRO A 150 7.11 -1.23 8.74
N VAL A 151 6.10 -1.78 9.38
CA VAL A 151 5.45 -1.23 10.57
C VAL A 151 5.56 -2.28 11.67
N PRO A 152 6.55 -2.16 12.58
CA PRO A 152 6.63 -3.08 13.70
C PRO A 152 5.34 -2.97 14.53
N GLY A 153 4.58 -4.06 14.62
CA GLY A 153 3.54 -4.21 15.64
C GLY A 153 4.18 -4.10 17.03
N SER A 154 3.38 -3.89 18.06
CA SER A 154 3.87 -3.88 19.45
C SER A 154 4.85 -5.02 19.67
N ARG A 155 6.06 -4.65 20.07
CA ARG A 155 7.23 -5.48 20.39
C ARG A 155 7.01 -6.99 20.25
N VAL A 156 7.60 -7.57 19.24
CA VAL A 156 8.03 -8.97 19.35
C VAL A 156 9.15 -8.97 20.40
N THR A 157 8.79 -9.07 21.66
CA THR A 157 9.72 -9.52 22.70
C THR A 157 10.26 -10.87 22.23
N ALA A 158 11.57 -11.06 22.30
CA ALA A 158 12.16 -12.37 21.99
C ALA A 158 11.38 -13.43 22.78
N ALA A 159 10.74 -14.32 22.02
CA ALA A 159 9.84 -15.30 22.61
C ALA A 159 10.64 -16.28 23.47
N PRO A 160 10.23 -16.60 24.70
CA PRO A 160 10.86 -17.64 25.48
C PRO A 160 10.74 -19.00 24.76
N PRO A 161 11.68 -19.92 24.98
CA PRO A 161 11.80 -21.16 24.20
C PRO A 161 10.64 -22.17 24.33
N SER A 162 9.59 -21.86 25.10
CA SER A 162 8.42 -22.72 25.36
C SER A 162 7.10 -22.24 24.73
N LEU A 163 7.15 -21.43 23.68
CA LEU A 163 5.94 -20.86 23.08
C LEU A 163 5.25 -21.81 22.12
N HIS A 164 3.97 -22.02 22.35
CA HIS A 164 3.06 -22.52 21.32
C HIS A 164 2.87 -21.43 20.25
N VAL A 165 2.99 -21.81 18.97
CA VAL A 165 2.79 -20.92 17.83
C VAL A 165 1.41 -21.24 17.25
N HIS A 166 0.54 -20.25 17.19
CA HIS A 166 -0.76 -20.35 16.53
C HIS A 166 -0.65 -19.83 15.08
N ARG A 167 -1.13 -20.65 14.13
CA ARG A 167 -1.24 -20.25 12.73
C ARG A 167 -2.58 -19.55 12.52
N HIS A 168 -2.53 -18.36 11.95
CA HIS A 168 -3.71 -17.61 11.50
C HIS A 168 -3.72 -17.55 9.98
N ASP A 169 -4.80 -18.04 9.37
CA ASP A 169 -4.95 -18.07 7.93
C ASP A 169 -5.60 -16.76 7.45
N VAL A 170 -4.94 -16.07 6.52
CA VAL A 170 -5.40 -14.82 5.91
C VAL A 170 -5.72 -15.07 4.44
N LEU A 171 -6.68 -14.34 3.88
CA LEU A 171 -7.12 -14.46 2.48
C LEU A 171 -7.53 -15.90 2.10
N GLY A 172 -8.29 -16.57 2.97
CA GLY A 172 -8.78 -17.93 2.71
C GLY A 172 -7.68 -19.00 2.75
N GLY A 173 -6.58 -18.75 3.46
CA GLY A 173 -5.44 -19.67 3.56
C GLY A 173 -4.35 -19.46 2.52
N LEU A 174 -4.46 -18.41 1.70
CA LEU A 174 -3.40 -18.03 0.77
C LEU A 174 -2.14 -17.57 1.52
N ILE A 175 -2.34 -16.92 2.67
CA ILE A 175 -1.26 -16.42 3.53
C ILE A 175 -1.41 -17.01 4.92
N HIS A 176 -0.31 -17.40 5.52
CA HIS A 176 -0.23 -17.91 6.88
C HIS A 176 0.58 -16.97 7.76
N GLU A 177 -0.03 -16.48 8.83
CA GLU A 177 0.63 -15.70 9.87
C GLU A 177 0.82 -16.55 11.11
N TYR A 178 1.94 -16.37 11.79
CA TYR A 178 2.30 -17.15 12.96
C TYR A 178 2.48 -16.24 14.17
N HIS A 179 1.66 -16.45 15.18
CA HIS A 179 1.64 -15.64 16.39
C HIS A 179 2.04 -16.47 17.59
N PRO A 180 2.94 -15.98 18.47
CA PRO A 180 3.23 -16.62 19.74
C PRO A 180 1.99 -16.52 20.65
N VAL A 181 1.61 -17.64 21.27
CA VAL A 181 0.56 -17.70 22.29
C VAL A 181 1.24 -17.80 23.65
N ALA A 182 0.89 -16.90 24.57
CA ALA A 182 1.29 -17.05 25.97
C ALA A 182 0.62 -18.33 26.54
N ALA A 183 1.44 -19.18 27.18
CA ALA A 183 0.94 -20.35 27.89
C ALA A 183 0.12 -19.95 29.10
#